data_2cd68997a95151d82a6012fc2260a520
#
_entry.id   2cd68997a95151d82a6012fc2260a520
#
_cell.length_a   1.000
_cell.length_b   1.000
_cell.length_c   1.000
_cell.angle_alpha   90.00
_cell.angle_beta   90.00
_cell.angle_gamma   90.00
#
_symmetry.space_group_name_H-M   'P 1'
#
loop_
_entity.id
_entity.type
_entity.pdbx_description
1 polymer ?
#
loop_
_entity_poly.entity_id
_entity_poly.type
_entity_poly.pdbx_seq_one_letter_code
_entity_poly.pdbx_strand_id
1 'polypeptide(L)'
;MRIIGGEWRGRKIEEPRGRDVTRPTTDRVREACASMVLSAFGFDLDEVRVLDAFGGSGALGIEMLSRGARSLTTFEIDRNAARLITKNIESLCRDRARWRVVTGDVLASASRGRVPGGPFDLVLLDPPYAFGAKPVDELLQNLAQQGLLTPGAYALF
;
A
#
# COMPACT_ATOMS: atom_id res chain seq x y z
N MET A 1 0.63 13.15 10.91
CA MET A 1 -0.44 12.36 10.26
C MET A 1 -0.96 11.32 11.24
N ARG A 2 -2.22 11.01 11.19
CA ARG A 2 -2.84 10.03 12.10
C ARG A 2 -3.56 8.95 11.32
N ILE A 3 -3.62 7.76 11.91
CA ILE A 3 -4.44 6.67 11.39
C ILE A 3 -5.90 6.98 11.72
N ILE A 4 -6.77 6.81 10.72
CA ILE A 4 -8.16 7.26 10.78
C ILE A 4 -9.06 6.23 11.47
N GLY A 5 -8.87 4.96 11.19
CA GLY A 5 -9.73 3.91 11.71
C GLY A 5 -9.00 2.62 12.02
N GLY A 6 -9.75 1.64 12.52
CA GLY A 6 -9.23 0.32 12.83
C GLY A 6 -8.52 0.23 14.17
N GLU A 7 -7.69 -0.80 14.32
CA GLU A 7 -6.97 -1.13 15.55
C GLU A 7 -6.10 0.00 16.07
N TRP A 8 -5.47 0.76 15.15
CA TRP A 8 -4.52 1.82 15.51
C TRP A 8 -5.09 3.22 15.36
N ARG A 9 -6.40 3.34 15.35
CA ARG A 9 -7.09 4.64 15.22
C ARG A 9 -6.50 5.68 16.16
N GLY A 10 -6.21 6.87 15.62
CA GLY A 10 -5.67 8.00 16.39
C GLY A 10 -4.17 7.96 16.62
N ARG A 11 -3.50 6.84 16.32
CA ARG A 11 -2.05 6.73 16.46
C ARG A 11 -1.36 7.61 15.40
N LYS A 12 -0.31 8.27 15.82
CA LYS A 12 0.48 9.14 14.92
C LYS A 12 1.47 8.32 14.11
N ILE A 13 1.67 8.73 12.87
CA ILE A 13 2.76 8.26 12.01
C ILE A 13 3.54 9.46 11.51
N GLU A 14 4.84 9.27 11.32
CA GLU A 14 5.72 10.34 10.82
C GLU A 14 5.59 10.49 9.32
N GLU A 15 5.65 11.73 8.85
CA GLU A 15 5.63 12.06 7.43
C GLU A 15 7.05 12.31 6.92
N PRO A 16 7.33 12.05 5.62
CA PRO A 16 8.60 12.42 5.02
C PRO A 16 8.81 13.93 5.12
N ARG A 17 10.01 14.34 5.54
CA ARG A 17 10.35 15.76 5.67
C ARG A 17 10.80 16.36 4.34
N GLY A 18 10.46 17.66 4.14
CA GLY A 18 11.11 18.51 3.14
C GLY A 18 10.78 18.23 1.70
N ARG A 19 9.68 17.54 1.41
CA ARG A 19 9.29 17.33 0.03
C ARG A 19 7.93 17.94 -0.26
N ASP A 20 7.96 19.05 -0.99
CA ASP A 20 6.79 19.61 -1.66
C ASP A 20 6.20 18.65 -2.71
N VAL A 21 6.87 17.52 -2.93
CA VAL A 21 6.55 16.59 -4.02
C VAL A 21 5.55 15.54 -3.60
N THR A 22 5.42 15.24 -2.30
CA THR A 22 4.41 14.33 -1.82
C THR A 22 3.17 15.12 -1.43
N ARG A 23 2.19 15.09 -2.29
CA ARG A 23 0.87 15.54 -1.94
C ARG A 23 0.39 14.70 -0.76
N PRO A 24 0.23 15.27 0.45
CA PRO A 24 -0.30 14.50 1.55
C PRO A 24 -1.72 14.07 1.18
N THR A 25 -1.96 12.78 1.24
CA THR A 25 -3.31 12.26 1.16
C THR A 25 -4.04 12.76 2.40
N THR A 26 -5.01 13.63 2.22
CA THR A 26 -5.76 14.19 3.34
C THR A 26 -6.49 13.09 4.10
N ASP A 27 -6.80 13.34 5.37
CA ASP A 27 -7.60 12.43 6.19
C ASP A 27 -8.90 12.04 5.50
N ARG A 28 -9.55 13.02 4.87
CA ARG A 28 -10.80 12.80 4.14
C ARG A 28 -10.63 11.84 2.96
N VAL A 29 -9.56 11.98 2.19
CA VAL A 29 -9.29 11.09 1.05
C VAL A 29 -8.96 9.68 1.52
N ARG A 30 -8.15 9.54 2.57
CA ARG A 30 -7.85 8.23 3.14
C ARG A 30 -9.10 7.54 3.69
N GLU A 31 -9.98 8.30 4.36
CA GLU A 31 -11.25 7.77 4.83
C GLU A 31 -12.12 7.29 3.67
N ALA A 32 -12.22 8.08 2.60
CA ALA A 32 -12.98 7.69 1.41
C ALA A 32 -12.42 6.43 0.74
N CYS A 33 -11.10 6.35 0.60
CA CYS A 33 -10.43 5.17 0.05
C CYS A 33 -10.69 3.93 0.91
N ALA A 34 -10.57 4.07 2.22
CA ALA A 34 -10.82 2.97 3.15
C ALA A 34 -12.28 2.50 3.09
N SER A 35 -13.22 3.42 2.99
CA SER A 35 -14.64 3.08 2.86
C SER A 35 -14.93 2.32 1.57
N MET A 36 -14.33 2.74 0.46
CA MET A 36 -14.47 2.03 -0.82
C MET A 36 -13.91 0.61 -0.75
N VAL A 37 -12.74 0.45 -0.15
CA VAL A 37 -12.11 -0.86 0.03
C VAL A 37 -12.97 -1.76 0.91
N LEU A 38 -13.39 -1.26 2.07
CA LEU A 38 -14.24 -2.03 2.98
C LEU A 38 -15.53 -2.48 2.29
N SER A 39 -16.17 -1.59 1.55
CA SER A 39 -17.39 -1.92 0.80
C SER A 39 -17.13 -3.03 -0.24
N ALA A 40 -16.01 -2.97 -0.96
CA ALA A 40 -15.65 -3.97 -1.96
C ALA A 40 -15.45 -5.37 -1.36
N PHE A 41 -14.95 -5.44 -0.12
CA PHE A 41 -14.67 -6.71 0.56
C PHE A 41 -15.74 -7.10 1.60
N GLY A 42 -16.92 -6.52 1.54
CA GLY A 42 -18.01 -6.86 2.47
C GLY A 42 -17.71 -6.51 3.92
N PHE A 43 -16.95 -5.46 4.15
CA PHE A 43 -16.53 -4.95 5.47
C PHE A 43 -15.66 -5.90 6.28
N ASP A 44 -15.01 -6.87 5.61
CA ASP A 44 -14.09 -7.82 6.23
C ASP A 44 -12.80 -7.92 5.42
N LEU A 45 -11.70 -7.46 6.00
CA LEU A 45 -10.37 -7.50 5.38
C LEU A 45 -9.49 -8.64 5.89
N ASP A 46 -10.00 -9.55 6.73
CA ASP A 46 -9.20 -10.57 7.40
C ASP A 46 -8.38 -11.46 6.47
N GLU A 47 -8.87 -11.71 5.26
CA GLU A 47 -8.19 -12.54 4.27
C GLU A 47 -7.50 -11.72 3.17
N VAL A 48 -7.56 -10.40 3.25
CA VAL A 48 -7.10 -9.50 2.18
C VAL A 48 -5.60 -9.28 2.28
N ARG A 49 -4.89 -9.66 1.22
CA ARG A 49 -3.47 -9.36 1.03
C ARG A 49 -3.33 -8.13 0.16
N VAL A 50 -2.64 -7.12 0.67
CA VAL A 50 -2.55 -5.80 0.06
C VAL A 50 -1.16 -5.56 -0.51
N LEU A 51 -1.10 -5.06 -1.74
CA LEU A 51 0.10 -4.48 -2.32
C LEU A 51 -0.08 -2.96 -2.41
N ASP A 52 0.77 -2.23 -1.71
CA ASP A 52 0.91 -0.78 -1.89
C ASP A 52 2.07 -0.55 -2.85
N ALA A 53 1.75 -0.30 -4.11
CA ALA A 53 2.76 -0.27 -5.18
C ALA A 53 3.67 0.96 -5.12
N PHE A 54 3.17 2.06 -4.56
CA PHE A 54 3.88 3.34 -4.47
C PHE A 54 3.70 3.90 -3.07
N GLY A 55 4.52 3.45 -2.13
CA GLY A 55 4.30 3.67 -0.70
C GLY A 55 4.20 5.14 -0.29
N GLY A 56 5.10 5.99 -0.78
CA GLY A 56 5.14 7.40 -0.39
C GLY A 56 5.32 7.54 1.12
N SER A 57 4.31 8.08 1.79
CA SER A 57 4.28 8.14 3.26
C SER A 57 3.93 6.80 3.92
N GLY A 58 3.41 5.86 3.16
CA GLY A 58 2.91 4.59 3.66
C GLY A 58 1.53 4.65 4.30
N ALA A 59 0.93 5.82 4.35
CA ALA A 59 -0.29 6.04 5.13
C ALA A 59 -1.46 5.17 4.71
N LEU A 60 -1.68 5.02 3.40
CA LEU A 60 -2.84 4.25 2.91
C LEU A 60 -2.69 2.75 3.17
N GLY A 61 -1.50 2.20 2.92
CA GLY A 61 -1.24 0.79 3.22
C GLY A 61 -1.35 0.49 4.71
N ILE A 62 -0.79 1.35 5.55
CA ILE A 62 -0.90 1.23 7.01
C ILE A 62 -2.35 1.31 7.45
N GLU A 63 -3.15 2.18 6.82
CA GLU A 63 -4.58 2.27 7.08
C GLU A 63 -5.29 0.94 6.83
N MET A 64 -4.94 0.24 5.75
CA MET A 64 -5.51 -1.07 5.43
C MET A 64 -5.15 -2.12 6.49
N LEU A 65 -3.88 -2.15 6.94
CA LEU A 65 -3.47 -3.03 8.03
C LEU A 65 -4.25 -2.73 9.31
N SER A 66 -4.38 -1.44 9.65
CA SER A 66 -5.12 -1.01 10.83
C SER A 66 -6.57 -1.49 10.81
N ARG A 67 -7.16 -1.57 9.63
CA ARG A 67 -8.55 -2.01 9.44
C ARG A 67 -8.71 -3.51 9.27
N GLY A 68 -7.64 -4.26 9.52
CA GLY A 68 -7.69 -5.70 9.62
C GLY A 68 -7.16 -6.50 8.44
N ALA A 69 -6.54 -5.86 7.45
CA ALA A 69 -5.96 -6.59 6.32
C ALA A 69 -4.99 -7.66 6.80
N ARG A 70 -5.01 -8.80 6.13
CA ARG A 70 -4.18 -9.94 6.49
C ARG A 70 -2.69 -9.62 6.39
N SER A 71 -2.29 -8.96 5.31
CA SER A 71 -0.90 -8.59 5.11
C SER A 71 -0.76 -7.38 4.20
N LEU A 72 0.39 -6.72 4.29
CA LEU A 72 0.76 -5.59 3.47
C LEU A 72 2.16 -5.77 2.92
N THR A 73 2.32 -5.63 1.62
CA THR A 73 3.61 -5.44 0.97
C THR A 73 3.64 -4.03 0.41
N THR A 74 4.60 -3.22 0.83
CA THR A 74 4.75 -1.84 0.37
C THR A 74 6.05 -1.71 -0.41
N PHE A 75 5.97 -1.16 -1.62
CA PHE A 75 7.12 -0.77 -2.42
C PHE A 75 7.33 0.73 -2.35
N GLU A 76 8.57 1.13 -2.14
CA GLU A 76 8.98 2.53 -2.18
C GLU A 76 10.39 2.62 -2.77
N ILE A 77 10.55 3.43 -3.80
CA ILE A 77 11.84 3.57 -4.49
C ILE A 77 12.83 4.44 -3.72
N ASP A 78 12.33 5.44 -2.99
CA ASP A 78 13.17 6.30 -2.16
C ASP A 78 13.55 5.59 -0.87
N ARG A 79 14.86 5.41 -0.67
CA ARG A 79 15.39 4.70 0.49
C ARG A 79 15.00 5.35 1.81
N ASN A 80 15.02 6.68 1.90
CA ASN A 80 14.67 7.39 3.13
C ASN A 80 13.18 7.25 3.44
N ALA A 81 12.33 7.37 2.43
CA ALA A 81 10.89 7.16 2.60
C ALA A 81 10.58 5.73 3.01
N ALA A 82 11.25 4.74 2.41
CA ALA A 82 11.07 3.33 2.77
C ALA A 82 11.45 3.06 4.24
N ARG A 83 12.55 3.67 4.72
CA ARG A 83 12.93 3.56 6.13
C ARG A 83 11.89 4.14 7.06
N LEU A 84 11.31 5.27 6.68
CA LEU A 84 10.26 5.92 7.48
C LEU A 84 8.99 5.07 7.53
N ILE A 85 8.59 4.48 6.42
CA ILE A 85 7.46 3.54 6.38
C ILE A 85 7.73 2.38 7.33
N THR A 86 8.92 1.78 7.25
CA THR A 86 9.32 0.69 8.13
C THR A 86 9.21 1.08 9.61
N LYS A 87 9.76 2.24 9.97
CA LYS A 87 9.69 2.75 11.32
C LYS A 87 8.27 2.95 11.81
N ASN A 88 7.41 3.50 10.96
CA ASN A 88 6.01 3.70 11.29
C ASN A 88 5.29 2.38 11.55
N ILE A 89 5.48 1.38 10.68
CA ILE A 89 4.82 0.09 10.85
C ILE A 89 5.35 -0.64 12.08
N GLU A 90 6.66 -0.62 12.30
CA GLU A 90 7.27 -1.25 13.50
C GLU A 90 6.71 -0.69 14.80
N SER A 91 6.40 0.61 14.83
CA SER A 91 5.82 1.24 16.03
C SER A 91 4.39 0.79 16.31
N LEU A 92 3.71 0.24 15.32
CA LEU A 92 2.29 -0.12 15.38
C LEU A 92 2.06 -1.62 15.41
N CYS A 93 2.77 -2.37 14.58
CA CYS A 93 2.54 -3.79 14.34
C CYS A 93 3.80 -4.60 14.64
N ARG A 94 3.77 -5.36 15.73
CA ARG A 94 4.90 -6.22 16.12
C ARG A 94 4.97 -7.52 15.32
N ASP A 95 3.87 -7.92 14.71
CA ASP A 95 3.83 -9.16 13.92
C ASP A 95 4.42 -8.93 12.53
N ARG A 96 5.68 -9.25 12.37
CA ARG A 96 6.40 -9.06 11.12
C ARG A 96 5.94 -9.99 10.00
N ALA A 97 5.15 -10.99 10.30
CA ALA A 97 4.54 -11.85 9.28
C ALA A 97 3.43 -11.10 8.51
N ARG A 98 2.89 -10.03 9.08
CA ARG A 98 1.82 -9.25 8.46
C ARG A 98 2.28 -8.17 7.52
N TRP A 99 3.56 -7.82 7.49
CA TRP A 99 4.00 -6.69 6.68
C TRP A 99 5.43 -6.82 6.19
N ARG A 100 5.71 -6.18 5.07
CA ARG A 100 7.06 -6.01 4.54
C ARG A 100 7.15 -4.73 3.74
N VAL A 101 8.32 -4.09 3.80
CA VAL A 101 8.64 -2.90 3.02
C VAL A 101 9.80 -3.25 2.11
N VAL A 102 9.61 -3.04 0.81
CA VAL A 102 10.62 -3.31 -0.20
C VAL A 102 11.10 -1.97 -0.76
N THR A 103 12.39 -1.70 -0.61
CA THR A 103 13.02 -0.55 -1.26
C THR A 103 13.36 -0.94 -2.69
N GLY A 104 12.63 -0.39 -3.65
CA GLY A 104 12.87 -0.73 -5.04
C GLY A 104 11.78 -0.26 -5.97
N ASP A 105 11.99 -0.57 -7.25
CA ASP A 105 11.07 -0.24 -8.32
C ASP A 105 10.06 -1.37 -8.51
N VAL A 106 8.82 -1.10 -8.19
CA VAL A 106 7.75 -2.09 -8.31
C VAL A 106 7.52 -2.52 -9.76
N LEU A 107 7.72 -1.63 -10.72
CA LEU A 107 7.55 -1.96 -12.14
C LEU A 107 8.54 -3.02 -12.59
N ALA A 108 9.80 -2.82 -12.25
CA ALA A 108 10.86 -3.77 -12.58
C ALA A 108 10.65 -5.11 -11.86
N SER A 109 10.28 -5.05 -10.59
CA SER A 109 10.05 -6.26 -9.77
C SER A 109 8.86 -7.07 -10.31
N ALA A 110 7.78 -6.41 -10.68
CA ALA A 110 6.59 -7.08 -11.23
C ALA A 110 6.88 -7.74 -12.57
N SER A 111 7.67 -7.10 -13.43
CA SER A 111 8.04 -7.67 -14.73
C SER A 111 8.85 -8.97 -14.59
N ARG A 112 9.55 -9.13 -13.46
CA ARG A 112 10.35 -10.33 -13.16
C ARG A 112 9.62 -11.33 -12.28
N GLY A 113 8.37 -11.06 -11.91
CA GLY A 113 7.63 -11.90 -10.99
C GLY A 113 8.15 -11.88 -9.55
N ARG A 114 8.90 -10.84 -9.17
CA ARG A 114 9.57 -10.75 -7.86
C ARG A 114 8.89 -9.73 -6.95
N VAL A 115 7.62 -9.93 -6.71
CA VAL A 115 6.85 -9.13 -5.74
C VAL A 115 6.42 -10.06 -4.61
N PRO A 116 7.07 -9.99 -3.44
CA PRO A 116 6.77 -10.92 -2.34
C PRO A 116 5.43 -10.60 -1.69
N GLY A 117 4.82 -11.60 -1.06
CA GLY A 117 3.62 -11.44 -0.25
C GLY A 117 2.30 -11.72 -0.96
N GLY A 118 2.35 -12.01 -2.24
CA GLY A 118 1.15 -12.35 -3.01
C GLY A 118 0.74 -13.82 -2.93
N PRO A 119 -0.29 -14.20 -3.71
CA PRO A 119 -1.04 -13.34 -4.61
C PRO A 119 -1.86 -12.30 -3.84
N PHE A 120 -2.07 -11.14 -4.46
CA PHE A 120 -2.73 -10.00 -3.81
C PHE A 120 -4.21 -9.92 -4.19
N ASP A 121 -5.00 -9.51 -3.21
CA ASP A 121 -6.45 -9.28 -3.37
C ASP A 121 -6.75 -7.81 -3.65
N LEU A 122 -5.84 -6.93 -3.23
CA LEU A 122 -5.98 -5.47 -3.38
C LEU A 122 -4.64 -4.87 -3.76
N VAL A 123 -4.63 -4.04 -4.80
CA VAL A 123 -3.47 -3.23 -5.20
C VAL A 123 -3.82 -1.76 -5.06
N LEU A 124 -3.03 -1.05 -4.26
CA LEU A 124 -3.15 0.41 -4.10
C LEU A 124 -2.21 1.09 -5.08
N LEU A 125 -2.74 2.01 -5.88
CA LEU A 125 -2.02 2.66 -6.96
C LEU A 125 -2.10 4.18 -6.80
N ASP A 126 -1.10 4.78 -6.18
CA ASP A 126 -0.97 6.23 -6.05
C ASP A 126 0.40 6.66 -6.59
N PRO A 127 0.61 6.58 -7.92
CA PRO A 127 1.90 6.87 -8.52
C PRO A 127 2.21 8.36 -8.51
N PRO A 128 3.52 8.73 -8.63
CA PRO A 128 3.89 10.13 -8.82
C PRO A 128 3.21 10.73 -10.06
N TYR A 129 2.95 12.03 -10.03
CA TYR A 129 2.23 12.74 -11.09
C TYR A 129 2.78 12.54 -12.51
N ALA A 130 4.09 12.43 -12.63
CA ALA A 130 4.75 12.30 -13.94
C ALA A 130 4.58 10.91 -14.58
N PHE A 131 3.96 9.96 -13.88
CA PHE A 131 3.97 8.55 -14.27
C PHE A 131 3.06 8.24 -15.46
N GLY A 132 1.88 8.87 -15.53
CA GLY A 132 0.88 8.55 -16.54
C GLY A 132 0.18 7.21 -16.32
N ALA A 133 -0.78 6.90 -17.19
CA ALA A 133 -1.59 5.68 -17.09
C ALA A 133 -0.88 4.44 -17.62
N LYS A 134 -0.05 4.56 -18.64
CA LYS A 134 0.57 3.41 -19.31
C LYS A 134 1.43 2.56 -18.37
N PRO A 135 2.35 3.12 -17.56
CA PRO A 135 3.13 2.30 -16.63
C PRO A 135 2.28 1.56 -15.61
N VAL A 136 1.18 2.17 -15.17
CA VAL A 136 0.25 1.54 -14.22
C VAL A 136 -0.46 0.35 -14.87
N ASP A 137 -0.91 0.49 -16.10
CA ASP A 137 -1.51 -0.60 -16.86
C ASP A 137 -0.53 -1.76 -17.06
N GLU A 138 0.72 -1.45 -17.41
CA GLU A 138 1.77 -2.46 -17.56
C GLU A 138 2.05 -3.18 -16.24
N LEU A 139 2.07 -2.45 -15.13
CA LEU A 139 2.22 -3.03 -13.80
C LEU A 139 1.12 -4.05 -13.52
N LEU A 140 -0.13 -3.68 -13.71
CA LEU A 140 -1.24 -4.57 -13.47
C LEU A 140 -1.22 -5.80 -14.38
N GLN A 141 -0.87 -5.63 -15.65
CA GLN A 141 -0.71 -6.74 -16.57
C GLN A 141 0.39 -7.69 -16.14
N ASN A 142 1.55 -7.16 -15.75
CA ASN A 142 2.66 -7.97 -15.26
C ASN A 142 2.30 -8.75 -13.99
N LEU A 143 1.64 -8.10 -13.04
CA LEU A 143 1.17 -8.77 -11.82
C LEU A 143 0.24 -9.93 -12.16
N ALA A 144 -0.70 -9.72 -13.07
CA ALA A 144 -1.64 -10.76 -13.48
C ALA A 144 -0.95 -11.91 -14.20
N GLN A 145 -0.05 -11.61 -15.14
CA GLN A 145 0.68 -12.61 -15.92
C GLN A 145 1.61 -13.47 -15.06
N GLN A 146 2.16 -12.89 -14.00
CA GLN A 146 3.06 -13.59 -13.08
C GLN A 146 2.31 -14.34 -11.96
N GLY A 147 0.98 -14.37 -12.00
CA GLY A 147 0.20 -15.07 -10.98
C GLY A 147 0.19 -14.37 -9.62
N LEU A 148 0.42 -13.07 -9.60
CA LEU A 148 0.53 -12.28 -8.36
C LEU A 148 -0.79 -11.63 -7.93
N LEU A 149 -1.86 -11.83 -8.68
CA LEU A 149 -3.20 -11.35 -8.33
C LEU A 149 -4.15 -12.53 -8.16
N THR A 150 -5.01 -12.44 -7.15
CA THR A 150 -6.09 -13.42 -6.99
C THR A 150 -7.17 -13.19 -8.05
N PRO A 151 -7.99 -14.23 -8.40
CA PRO A 151 -9.15 -14.01 -9.24
C PRO A 151 -10.10 -12.98 -8.61
N GLY A 152 -10.49 -11.97 -9.37
CA GLY A 152 -11.36 -10.92 -8.86
C GLY A 152 -10.69 -9.88 -7.98
N ALA A 153 -9.36 -9.80 -8.00
CA ALA A 153 -8.63 -8.78 -7.25
C ALA A 153 -9.07 -7.36 -7.63
N TYR A 154 -9.01 -6.46 -6.65
CA TYR A 154 -9.35 -5.05 -6.85
C TYR A 154 -8.10 -4.20 -6.96
N ALA A 155 -8.17 -3.15 -7.77
CA ALA A 155 -7.17 -2.10 -7.84
C ALA A 155 -7.82 -0.77 -7.48
N LEU A 156 -7.22 -0.06 -6.54
CA LEU A 156 -7.65 1.29 -6.16
C LEU A 156 -6.64 2.27 -6.75
N PHE A 157 -7.14 3.12 -7.62
CA PHE A 157 -6.32 4.09 -8.36
C PHE A 157 -6.66 5.52 -7.96
#